data_0747edd2f50c3febca44051267831ca7
#
_entry.id   0747edd2f50c3febca44051267831ca7
#
_cell.length_a   1.000
_cell.length_b   1.000
_cell.length_c   1.000
_cell.angle_alpha   90.00
_cell.angle_beta   90.00
_cell.angle_gamma   90.00
#
_symmetry.space_group_name_H-M   'P 1'
#
loop_
_entity.id
_entity.type
_entity.pdbx_description
1 polymer ?
#
loop_
_entity_poly.entity_id
_entity_poly.type
_entity_poly.pdbx_seq_one_letter_code
_entity_poly.pdbx_strand_id
1 'polypeptide(L)'
;MNERREPYLGEGQTPVLSLKSLAKHFGLPQISAKAEYLNPTGSYKDRIAAATVKDAVRRGHKGWIGTSSGNGGAAMSAYGSRSGLPGFLCIPSSTPPEKLKSIIPYGTTLFVMSEIGMREMDAIEVLSHEFNLKMSVTAYQYNPEGMTGAEQIGSELLEQGSFTHIYVPTGGGGLLVAIARGLGKQFQTSPRIVCAQPTGCGPISRHLRNELSIPRISTCDSMISGLLLPNPPDGQLAAEEVVKTGGWGCLVEDEDAYAMQDLLARHEGIFVEPASALALSAMIEDFRNGSISESDNPLVVLTGSGLKDLRRFAHPESSYTEVASLSDLKFLLDSTLNSGSGIPQN
;
A
#
# COMPACT_ATOMS: atom_id res chain seq x y z
N MET A 1 -28.97 -21.62 -8.77
CA MET A 1 -27.58 -21.23 -8.38
C MET A 1 -27.12 -20.21 -9.40
N ASN A 2 -26.87 -18.96 -8.98
CA ASN A 2 -26.32 -17.99 -9.91
C ASN A 2 -24.93 -18.47 -10.36
N GLU A 3 -24.73 -18.48 -11.67
CA GLU A 3 -23.44 -18.82 -12.27
C GLU A 3 -22.38 -17.85 -11.77
N ARG A 4 -21.33 -18.36 -11.08
CA ARG A 4 -20.24 -17.53 -10.56
C ARG A 4 -19.39 -17.00 -11.70
N ARG A 5 -19.12 -15.70 -11.71
CA ARG A 5 -18.36 -15.02 -12.76
C ARG A 5 -16.86 -14.98 -12.42
N GLU A 6 -16.04 -14.85 -13.46
CA GLU A 6 -14.61 -14.58 -13.28
C GLU A 6 -14.40 -13.28 -12.47
N PRO A 7 -13.50 -13.29 -11.46
CA PRO A 7 -13.27 -12.13 -10.62
C PRO A 7 -12.46 -11.01 -11.28
N TYR A 8 -12.02 -11.16 -12.51
CA TYR A 8 -11.15 -10.20 -13.20
C TYR A 8 -11.84 -8.85 -13.43
N LEU A 9 -11.19 -7.76 -13.00
CA LEU A 9 -11.61 -6.37 -13.16
C LEU A 9 -10.59 -5.52 -13.94
N GLY A 10 -9.48 -6.11 -14.40
CA GLY A 10 -8.39 -5.42 -15.07
C GLY A 10 -7.18 -5.13 -14.16
N GLU A 11 -7.06 -5.86 -13.05
CA GLU A 11 -5.91 -5.78 -12.14
C GLU A 11 -4.64 -6.32 -12.80
N GLY A 12 -3.51 -5.83 -12.33
CA GLY A 12 -2.20 -6.23 -12.83
C GLY A 12 -1.71 -5.40 -14.01
N GLN A 13 -0.55 -5.78 -14.54
CA GLN A 13 0.13 -5.09 -15.66
C GLN A 13 0.26 -3.57 -15.43
N THR A 14 0.48 -3.17 -14.17
CA THR A 14 0.63 -1.77 -13.82
C THR A 14 1.94 -1.21 -14.37
N PRO A 15 1.98 0.05 -14.84
CA PRO A 15 3.18 0.62 -15.42
C PRO A 15 4.27 0.92 -14.37
N VAL A 16 5.51 0.95 -14.85
CA VAL A 16 6.60 1.62 -14.17
C VAL A 16 6.70 3.05 -14.72
N LEU A 17 6.59 4.02 -13.83
CA LEU A 17 6.65 5.44 -14.15
C LEU A 17 8.04 5.99 -13.84
N SER A 18 8.52 6.94 -14.66
CA SER A 18 9.73 7.70 -14.37
C SER A 18 9.34 9.02 -13.70
N LEU A 19 9.78 9.25 -12.47
CA LEU A 19 9.51 10.45 -11.68
C LEU A 19 10.58 11.51 -11.96
N LYS A 20 10.54 12.11 -13.16
CA LYS A 20 11.60 12.98 -13.69
C LYS A 20 11.74 14.29 -12.92
N SER A 21 10.62 14.91 -12.53
CA SER A 21 10.64 16.19 -11.81
C SER A 21 11.18 16.03 -10.41
N LEU A 22 10.82 14.93 -9.73
CA LEU A 22 11.36 14.59 -8.41
C LEU A 22 12.83 14.19 -8.49
N ALA A 23 13.24 13.40 -9.48
CA ALA A 23 14.64 13.07 -9.70
C ALA A 23 15.49 14.35 -9.84
N LYS A 24 15.05 15.29 -10.67
CA LYS A 24 15.70 16.60 -10.80
C LYS A 24 15.71 17.39 -9.48
N HIS A 25 14.60 17.40 -8.75
CA HIS A 25 14.46 18.12 -7.48
C HIS A 25 15.49 17.64 -6.43
N PHE A 26 15.73 16.32 -6.38
CA PHE A 26 16.67 15.72 -5.43
C PHE A 26 18.08 15.51 -5.98
N GLY A 27 18.35 15.91 -7.22
CA GLY A 27 19.68 15.72 -7.86
C GLY A 27 19.99 14.26 -8.20
N LEU A 28 18.95 13.41 -8.37
CA LEU A 28 19.09 12.02 -8.74
C LEU A 28 19.04 11.85 -10.27
N PRO A 29 19.79 10.89 -10.84
CA PRO A 29 19.75 10.64 -12.30
C PRO A 29 18.38 10.09 -12.73
N GLN A 30 17.76 9.27 -11.89
CA GLN A 30 16.44 8.69 -12.14
C GLN A 30 15.77 8.21 -10.87
N ILE A 31 14.43 8.21 -10.87
CA ILE A 31 13.56 7.55 -9.88
C ILE A 31 12.50 6.80 -10.64
N SER A 32 12.37 5.49 -10.37
CA SER A 32 11.34 4.63 -10.95
C SER A 32 10.25 4.31 -9.92
N ALA A 33 8.99 4.24 -10.36
CA ALA A 33 7.86 3.95 -9.49
C ALA A 33 6.93 2.90 -10.11
N LYS A 34 6.68 1.79 -9.43
CA LYS A 34 5.66 0.79 -9.79
C LYS A 34 4.29 1.30 -9.35
N ALA A 35 3.40 1.57 -10.29
CA ALA A 35 2.15 2.29 -10.07
C ALA A 35 0.99 1.37 -9.64
N GLU A 36 1.11 0.68 -8.51
CA GLU A 36 0.09 -0.24 -8.00
C GLU A 36 -1.22 0.46 -7.58
N TYR A 37 -1.19 1.78 -7.35
CA TYR A 37 -2.38 2.60 -7.11
C TYR A 37 -3.33 2.70 -8.33
N LEU A 38 -2.90 2.28 -9.52
CA LEU A 38 -3.71 2.27 -10.75
C LEU A 38 -4.56 1.00 -10.90
N ASN A 39 -4.46 0.03 -10.00
CA ASN A 39 -5.37 -1.10 -10.00
C ASN A 39 -6.84 -0.65 -9.81
N PRO A 40 -7.85 -1.45 -10.24
CA PRO A 40 -9.27 -1.06 -10.33
C PRO A 40 -9.87 -0.44 -9.08
N THR A 41 -9.56 -0.93 -7.86
CA THR A 41 -10.03 -0.32 -6.62
C THR A 41 -9.00 0.63 -5.99
N GLY A 42 -7.93 0.96 -6.71
CA GLY A 42 -6.93 1.94 -6.32
C GLY A 42 -5.81 1.40 -5.43
N SER A 43 -5.50 0.10 -5.45
CA SER A 43 -4.35 -0.44 -4.72
C SER A 43 -3.93 -1.83 -5.18
N TYR A 44 -2.70 -2.25 -4.83
CA TYR A 44 -2.20 -3.60 -5.09
C TYR A 44 -3.04 -4.73 -4.49
N LYS A 45 -3.92 -4.42 -3.52
CA LYS A 45 -4.82 -5.39 -2.89
C LYS A 45 -5.77 -6.06 -3.89
N ASP A 46 -6.00 -5.44 -5.02
CA ASP A 46 -6.81 -5.98 -6.12
C ASP A 46 -6.25 -7.31 -6.63
N ARG A 47 -4.94 -7.41 -6.78
CA ARG A 47 -4.27 -8.65 -7.18
C ARG A 47 -4.51 -9.79 -6.19
N ILE A 48 -4.44 -9.48 -4.89
CA ILE A 48 -4.69 -10.45 -3.81
C ILE A 48 -6.17 -10.84 -3.81
N ALA A 49 -7.07 -9.88 -3.94
CA ALA A 49 -8.51 -10.11 -3.95
C ALA A 49 -8.93 -10.99 -5.14
N ALA A 50 -8.42 -10.71 -6.34
CA ALA A 50 -8.68 -11.53 -7.53
C ALA A 50 -8.25 -12.99 -7.32
N ALA A 51 -7.02 -13.22 -6.85
CA ALA A 51 -6.50 -14.57 -6.58
C ALA A 51 -7.28 -15.27 -5.47
N THR A 52 -7.63 -14.56 -4.38
CA THR A 52 -8.43 -15.08 -3.27
C THR A 52 -9.81 -15.52 -3.72
N VAL A 53 -10.51 -14.68 -4.49
CA VAL A 53 -11.86 -14.99 -4.99
C VAL A 53 -11.83 -16.13 -6.00
N LYS A 54 -10.82 -16.15 -6.89
CA LYS A 54 -10.61 -17.24 -7.84
C LYS A 54 -10.41 -18.59 -7.14
N ASP A 55 -9.57 -18.62 -6.10
CA ASP A 55 -9.36 -19.82 -5.28
C ASP A 55 -10.64 -20.23 -4.52
N ALA A 56 -11.35 -19.26 -3.94
CA ALA A 56 -12.61 -19.51 -3.24
C ALA A 56 -13.67 -20.14 -4.14
N VAL A 57 -13.83 -19.62 -5.37
CA VAL A 57 -14.75 -20.16 -6.36
C VAL A 57 -14.33 -21.58 -6.80
N ARG A 58 -13.04 -21.76 -7.11
CA ARG A 58 -12.48 -23.05 -7.51
C ARG A 58 -12.68 -24.15 -6.47
N ARG A 59 -12.50 -23.80 -5.19
CA ARG A 59 -12.67 -24.76 -4.06
C ARG A 59 -14.10 -24.90 -3.58
N GLY A 60 -15.05 -24.16 -4.13
CA GLY A 60 -16.46 -24.25 -3.76
C GLY A 60 -16.80 -23.63 -2.41
N HIS A 61 -16.04 -22.62 -1.96
CA HIS A 61 -16.39 -21.87 -0.75
C HIS A 61 -17.75 -21.17 -0.91
N LYS A 62 -18.50 -21.08 0.20
CA LYS A 62 -19.82 -20.42 0.22
C LYS A 62 -19.74 -18.90 0.19
N GLY A 63 -18.62 -18.34 0.61
CA GLY A 63 -18.36 -16.92 0.72
C GLY A 63 -16.91 -16.66 1.11
N TRP A 64 -16.61 -15.42 1.49
CA TRP A 64 -15.32 -15.05 2.06
C TRP A 64 -15.51 -14.25 3.36
N ILE A 65 -14.51 -14.27 4.25
CA ILE A 65 -14.50 -13.54 5.51
C ILE A 65 -13.14 -12.88 5.73
N GLY A 66 -13.14 -11.67 6.30
CA GLY A 66 -11.92 -10.93 6.60
C GLY A 66 -12.12 -9.84 7.64
N THR A 67 -11.05 -9.07 7.91
CA THR A 67 -11.03 -8.07 8.99
C THR A 67 -10.58 -6.67 8.53
N SER A 68 -10.26 -6.48 7.26
CA SER A 68 -9.72 -5.21 6.75
C SER A 68 -10.81 -4.21 6.41
N SER A 69 -10.84 -3.07 7.07
CA SER A 69 -11.68 -1.90 6.72
C SER A 69 -11.04 -0.97 5.67
N GLY A 70 -9.80 -1.21 5.27
CA GLY A 70 -9.06 -0.39 4.29
C GLY A 70 -9.03 -1.02 2.89
N ASN A 71 -7.89 -0.87 2.22
CA ASN A 71 -7.68 -1.34 0.84
C ASN A 71 -8.01 -2.83 0.62
N GLY A 72 -7.67 -3.70 1.61
CA GLY A 72 -7.99 -5.12 1.52
C GLY A 72 -9.48 -5.41 1.51
N GLY A 73 -10.25 -4.75 2.39
CA GLY A 73 -11.70 -4.89 2.45
C GLY A 73 -12.39 -4.34 1.21
N ALA A 74 -11.95 -3.18 0.71
CA ALA A 74 -12.50 -2.57 -0.50
C ALA A 74 -12.27 -3.48 -1.72
N ALA A 75 -11.05 -3.99 -1.90
CA ALA A 75 -10.73 -4.91 -3.00
C ALA A 75 -11.54 -6.20 -2.89
N MET A 76 -11.53 -6.88 -1.73
CA MET A 76 -12.30 -8.11 -1.55
C MET A 76 -13.78 -7.94 -1.80
N SER A 77 -14.36 -6.81 -1.38
CA SER A 77 -15.77 -6.49 -1.61
C SER A 77 -16.08 -6.34 -3.10
N ALA A 78 -15.23 -5.64 -3.86
CA ALA A 78 -15.41 -5.45 -5.29
C ALA A 78 -15.32 -6.78 -6.06
N TYR A 79 -14.27 -7.56 -5.82
CA TYR A 79 -14.02 -8.82 -6.52
C TYR A 79 -15.01 -9.92 -6.12
N GLY A 80 -15.38 -9.99 -4.82
CA GLY A 80 -16.43 -10.88 -4.33
C GLY A 80 -17.79 -10.57 -4.97
N SER A 81 -18.17 -9.30 -5.01
CA SER A 81 -19.41 -8.85 -5.67
C SER A 81 -19.40 -9.17 -7.17
N ARG A 82 -18.28 -8.93 -7.87
CA ARG A 82 -18.10 -9.27 -9.29
C ARG A 82 -18.39 -10.75 -9.58
N SER A 83 -17.93 -11.64 -8.68
CA SER A 83 -18.08 -13.09 -8.81
C SER A 83 -19.37 -13.65 -8.24
N GLY A 84 -20.21 -12.82 -7.61
CA GLY A 84 -21.40 -13.28 -6.89
C GLY A 84 -21.07 -14.11 -5.64
N LEU A 85 -19.89 -13.89 -5.05
CA LEU A 85 -19.44 -14.56 -3.83
C LEU A 85 -19.74 -13.70 -2.60
N PRO A 86 -20.64 -14.12 -1.68
CA PRO A 86 -20.99 -13.35 -0.50
C PRO A 86 -19.77 -13.01 0.36
N GLY A 87 -19.71 -11.79 0.85
CA GLY A 87 -18.61 -11.31 1.68
C GLY A 87 -19.02 -10.87 3.07
N PHE A 88 -18.16 -11.15 4.03
CA PHE A 88 -18.33 -10.82 5.44
C PHE A 88 -17.07 -10.14 5.96
N LEU A 89 -17.22 -8.94 6.53
CA LEU A 89 -16.12 -8.21 7.15
C LEU A 89 -16.39 -7.96 8.63
N CYS A 90 -15.52 -8.48 9.45
CA CYS A 90 -15.43 -8.14 10.87
C CYS A 90 -14.56 -6.90 11.02
N ILE A 91 -15.09 -5.82 11.56
CA ILE A 91 -14.40 -4.55 11.72
C ILE A 91 -14.43 -4.07 13.17
N PRO A 92 -13.35 -3.42 13.68
CA PRO A 92 -13.37 -2.81 14.99
C PRO A 92 -14.38 -1.67 15.07
N SER A 93 -15.02 -1.48 16.23
CA SER A 93 -15.94 -0.37 16.48
C SER A 93 -15.27 1.01 16.34
N SER A 94 -13.96 1.08 16.48
CA SER A 94 -13.15 2.28 16.27
C SER A 94 -12.91 2.62 14.79
N THR A 95 -13.42 1.80 13.86
CA THR A 95 -13.24 2.05 12.41
C THR A 95 -13.94 3.33 11.98
N PRO A 96 -13.22 4.33 11.41
CA PRO A 96 -13.84 5.55 10.91
C PRO A 96 -14.88 5.24 9.81
N PRO A 97 -16.10 5.85 9.86
CA PRO A 97 -17.14 5.62 8.87
C PRO A 97 -16.72 5.89 7.42
N GLU A 98 -15.80 6.85 7.22
CA GLU A 98 -15.27 7.22 5.91
C GLU A 98 -14.62 6.03 5.19
N LYS A 99 -13.93 5.16 5.93
CA LYS A 99 -13.30 3.95 5.36
C LYS A 99 -14.32 2.96 4.81
N LEU A 100 -15.52 2.93 5.39
CA LEU A 100 -16.59 2.02 4.98
C LEU A 100 -17.25 2.43 3.66
N LYS A 101 -17.14 3.70 3.26
CA LYS A 101 -17.70 4.22 2.00
C LYS A 101 -17.15 3.50 0.76
N SER A 102 -15.93 2.96 0.85
CA SER A 102 -15.32 2.18 -0.23
C SER A 102 -15.73 0.69 -0.25
N ILE A 103 -16.51 0.24 0.74
CA ILE A 103 -16.93 -1.16 0.94
C ILE A 103 -18.44 -1.33 0.73
N ILE A 104 -19.22 -0.43 1.34
CA ILE A 104 -20.70 -0.48 1.37
C ILE A 104 -21.34 -0.66 -0.02
N PRO A 105 -20.89 0.03 -1.10
CA PRO A 105 -21.52 -0.08 -2.42
C PRO A 105 -21.52 -1.51 -3.02
N TYR A 106 -20.64 -2.38 -2.54
CA TYR A 106 -20.51 -3.75 -3.06
C TYR A 106 -21.40 -4.77 -2.35
N GLY A 107 -22.19 -4.35 -1.33
CA GLY A 107 -23.12 -5.24 -0.63
C GLY A 107 -22.47 -6.23 0.33
N THR A 108 -21.23 -5.99 0.76
CA THR A 108 -20.55 -6.79 1.77
C THR A 108 -21.22 -6.63 3.14
N THR A 109 -21.47 -7.72 3.84
CA THR A 109 -22.03 -7.70 5.19
C THR A 109 -20.93 -7.31 6.20
N LEU A 110 -21.22 -6.26 7.00
CA LEU A 110 -20.28 -5.77 8.01
C LEU A 110 -20.72 -6.22 9.41
N PHE A 111 -19.80 -6.81 10.15
CA PHE A 111 -19.94 -7.16 11.57
C PHE A 111 -19.01 -6.28 12.39
N VAL A 112 -19.59 -5.45 13.28
CA VAL A 112 -18.83 -4.56 14.16
C VAL A 112 -18.49 -5.31 15.45
N MET A 113 -17.21 -5.37 15.78
CA MET A 113 -16.66 -5.96 16.99
C MET A 113 -16.03 -4.88 17.87
N SER A 114 -15.96 -5.08 19.19
CA SER A 114 -15.31 -4.11 20.10
C SER A 114 -13.84 -3.89 19.73
N GLU A 115 -13.12 -4.96 19.47
CA GLU A 115 -11.72 -4.98 19.02
C GLU A 115 -11.45 -6.24 18.20
N ILE A 116 -10.35 -6.26 17.46
CA ILE A 116 -9.87 -7.43 16.73
C ILE A 116 -8.38 -7.57 17.01
N GLY A 117 -8.04 -8.45 17.95
CA GLY A 117 -6.69 -8.87 18.26
C GLY A 117 -6.38 -10.26 17.71
N MET A 118 -5.28 -10.86 18.17
CA MET A 118 -4.88 -12.21 17.74
C MET A 118 -5.94 -13.27 18.08
N ARG A 119 -6.54 -13.18 19.27
CA ARG A 119 -7.58 -14.13 19.71
C ARG A 119 -8.80 -14.10 18.81
N GLU A 120 -9.25 -12.91 18.43
CA GLU A 120 -10.39 -12.72 17.52
C GLU A 120 -10.04 -13.21 16.11
N MET A 121 -8.80 -12.99 15.66
CA MET A 121 -8.32 -13.51 14.38
C MET A 121 -8.36 -15.05 14.33
N ASP A 122 -7.85 -15.72 15.37
CA ASP A 122 -7.86 -17.18 15.48
C ASP A 122 -9.31 -17.71 15.50
N ALA A 123 -10.22 -17.03 16.21
CA ALA A 123 -11.63 -17.39 16.25
C ALA A 123 -12.31 -17.22 14.87
N ILE A 124 -12.01 -16.14 14.14
CA ILE A 124 -12.52 -15.91 12.78
C ILE A 124 -12.00 -16.98 11.83
N GLU A 125 -10.75 -17.41 11.97
CA GLU A 125 -10.19 -18.50 11.17
C GLU A 125 -10.94 -19.81 11.41
N VAL A 126 -11.19 -20.19 12.67
CA VAL A 126 -12.01 -21.37 13.01
C VAL A 126 -13.40 -21.28 12.38
N LEU A 127 -14.09 -20.14 12.54
CA LEU A 127 -15.40 -19.91 11.92
C LEU A 127 -15.35 -19.99 10.39
N SER A 128 -14.28 -19.53 9.77
CA SER A 128 -14.13 -19.62 8.32
C SER A 128 -14.15 -21.06 7.83
N HIS A 129 -13.51 -21.97 8.54
CA HIS A 129 -13.55 -23.41 8.24
C HIS A 129 -14.93 -24.02 8.51
N GLU A 130 -15.54 -23.72 9.65
CA GLU A 130 -16.86 -24.24 10.04
C GLU A 130 -17.94 -23.87 9.01
N PHE A 131 -17.95 -22.63 8.53
CA PHE A 131 -18.94 -22.13 7.58
C PHE A 131 -18.54 -22.31 6.11
N ASN A 132 -17.38 -22.91 5.83
CA ASN A 132 -16.81 -23.05 4.48
C ASN A 132 -16.65 -21.68 3.78
N LEU A 133 -16.04 -20.73 4.48
CA LEU A 133 -15.69 -19.40 3.95
C LEU A 133 -14.18 -19.32 3.66
N LYS A 134 -13.81 -18.59 2.64
CA LYS A 134 -12.40 -18.30 2.35
C LYS A 134 -11.91 -17.13 3.22
N MET A 135 -10.83 -17.35 3.98
CA MET A 135 -10.12 -16.25 4.65
C MET A 135 -9.54 -15.28 3.61
N SER A 136 -9.76 -13.98 3.84
CA SER A 136 -9.32 -12.93 2.92
C SER A 136 -8.27 -11.98 3.52
N VAL A 137 -7.64 -12.38 4.63
CA VAL A 137 -6.54 -11.62 5.25
C VAL A 137 -5.35 -11.60 4.32
N THR A 138 -4.76 -10.42 4.14
CA THR A 138 -3.68 -10.21 3.17
C THR A 138 -2.30 -10.53 3.77
N ALA A 139 -2.13 -11.79 4.16
CA ALA A 139 -0.91 -12.36 4.73
C ALA A 139 -0.79 -13.83 4.30
N TYR A 140 0.44 -14.30 4.12
CA TYR A 140 0.71 -15.71 3.78
C TYR A 140 0.27 -16.66 4.88
N GLN A 141 0.34 -16.22 6.15
CA GLN A 141 -0.12 -16.99 7.29
C GLN A 141 -1.58 -17.45 7.16
N TYR A 142 -2.46 -16.60 6.61
CA TYR A 142 -3.91 -16.86 6.57
C TYR A 142 -4.47 -17.12 5.16
N ASN A 143 -3.80 -16.63 4.12
CA ASN A 143 -4.33 -16.67 2.76
C ASN A 143 -3.19 -16.80 1.73
N PRO A 144 -2.40 -17.87 1.80
CA PRO A 144 -1.23 -18.05 0.90
C PRO A 144 -1.62 -18.04 -0.58
N GLU A 145 -2.76 -18.63 -0.94
CA GLU A 145 -3.23 -18.66 -2.33
C GLU A 145 -3.58 -17.25 -2.85
N GLY A 146 -4.23 -16.44 -2.00
CA GLY A 146 -4.51 -15.05 -2.37
C GLY A 146 -3.25 -14.22 -2.54
N MET A 147 -2.25 -14.44 -1.67
CA MET A 147 -0.97 -13.71 -1.74
C MET A 147 -0.20 -13.95 -3.03
N THR A 148 -0.39 -15.10 -3.72
CA THR A 148 0.22 -15.35 -5.05
C THR A 148 -0.17 -14.32 -6.10
N GLY A 149 -1.33 -13.67 -5.94
CA GLY A 149 -1.74 -12.56 -6.81
C GLY A 149 -0.78 -11.37 -6.74
N ALA A 150 -0.21 -11.08 -5.57
CA ALA A 150 0.77 -10.01 -5.41
C ALA A 150 2.19 -10.42 -5.88
N GLU A 151 2.50 -11.71 -6.00
CA GLU A 151 3.77 -12.20 -6.55
C GLU A 151 3.97 -11.75 -8.02
N GLN A 152 2.87 -11.54 -8.75
CA GLN A 152 2.90 -11.01 -10.11
C GLN A 152 3.62 -9.66 -10.21
N ILE A 153 3.64 -8.85 -9.14
CA ILE A 153 4.38 -7.57 -9.13
C ILE A 153 5.88 -7.82 -9.38
N GLY A 154 6.46 -8.77 -8.66
CA GLY A 154 7.86 -9.15 -8.86
C GLY A 154 8.14 -9.68 -10.27
N SER A 155 7.27 -10.55 -10.79
CA SER A 155 7.40 -11.10 -12.14
C SER A 155 7.30 -10.00 -13.22
N GLU A 156 6.35 -9.06 -13.08
CA GLU A 156 6.22 -7.92 -14.00
C GLU A 156 7.46 -7.01 -13.96
N LEU A 157 8.07 -6.80 -12.79
CA LEU A 157 9.26 -5.96 -12.67
C LEU A 157 10.47 -6.54 -13.42
N LEU A 158 10.58 -7.86 -13.52
CA LEU A 158 11.65 -8.51 -14.33
C LEU A 158 11.51 -8.20 -15.84
N GLU A 159 10.29 -7.97 -16.30
CA GLU A 159 10.00 -7.65 -17.70
C GLU A 159 10.06 -6.12 -17.97
N GLN A 160 9.86 -5.31 -16.93
CA GLN A 160 9.71 -3.85 -17.06
C GLN A 160 11.01 -3.06 -16.91
N GLY A 161 12.10 -3.70 -16.47
CA GLY A 161 13.40 -3.04 -16.37
C GLY A 161 14.42 -3.79 -15.50
N SER A 162 15.60 -3.18 -15.40
CA SER A 162 16.66 -3.67 -14.51
C SER A 162 16.78 -2.72 -13.33
N PHE A 163 16.34 -3.13 -12.16
CA PHE A 163 16.36 -2.32 -10.95
C PHE A 163 17.43 -2.86 -10.00
N THR A 164 18.13 -1.98 -9.28
CA THR A 164 19.13 -2.35 -8.28
C THR A 164 18.52 -2.50 -6.89
N HIS A 165 17.51 -1.71 -6.59
CA HIS A 165 16.82 -1.66 -5.30
C HIS A 165 15.31 -1.53 -5.49
N ILE A 166 14.52 -2.21 -4.66
CA ILE A 166 13.07 -2.07 -4.61
C ILE A 166 12.66 -1.67 -3.20
N TYR A 167 12.14 -0.45 -3.05
CA TYR A 167 11.64 0.08 -1.80
C TYR A 167 10.16 -0.27 -1.63
N VAL A 168 9.85 -1.05 -0.59
CA VAL A 168 8.51 -1.58 -0.33
C VAL A 168 7.96 -1.02 0.97
N PRO A 169 6.86 -0.25 0.95
CA PRO A 169 6.18 0.17 2.16
C PRO A 169 5.59 -1.07 2.85
N THR A 170 5.97 -1.31 4.09
CA THR A 170 5.76 -2.59 4.73
C THR A 170 4.97 -2.45 6.04
N GLY A 171 3.75 -3.01 6.07
CA GLY A 171 2.98 -3.22 7.30
C GLY A 171 3.15 -4.67 7.80
N GLY A 172 2.31 -5.58 7.34
CA GLY A 172 2.30 -6.99 7.73
C GLY A 172 3.39 -7.88 7.15
N GLY A 173 4.21 -7.37 6.21
CA GLY A 173 5.28 -8.12 5.55
C GLY A 173 4.87 -8.79 4.24
N GLY A 174 3.62 -9.15 4.06
CA GLY A 174 3.15 -10.00 2.95
C GLY A 174 3.44 -9.44 1.55
N LEU A 175 3.31 -8.12 1.31
CA LEU A 175 3.65 -7.51 0.02
C LEU A 175 5.13 -7.69 -0.31
N LEU A 176 6.00 -7.42 0.65
CA LEU A 176 7.44 -7.57 0.49
C LEU A 176 7.81 -9.01 0.13
N VAL A 177 7.28 -9.98 0.88
CA VAL A 177 7.46 -11.41 0.59
C VAL A 177 6.95 -11.77 -0.81
N ALA A 178 5.79 -11.25 -1.20
CA ALA A 178 5.21 -11.51 -2.51
C ALA A 178 6.12 -11.00 -3.65
N ILE A 179 6.63 -9.77 -3.54
CA ILE A 179 7.57 -9.21 -4.52
C ILE A 179 8.82 -10.07 -4.58
N ALA A 180 9.42 -10.44 -3.44
CA ALA A 180 10.61 -11.29 -3.39
C ALA A 180 10.39 -12.63 -4.10
N ARG A 181 9.27 -13.29 -3.85
CA ARG A 181 8.91 -14.56 -4.50
C ARG A 181 8.68 -14.41 -5.99
N GLY A 182 8.02 -13.31 -6.40
CA GLY A 182 7.77 -13.01 -7.80
C GLY A 182 9.04 -12.73 -8.61
N LEU A 183 10.08 -12.15 -7.98
CA LEU A 183 11.41 -11.96 -8.58
C LEU A 183 12.15 -13.29 -8.77
N GLY A 184 11.76 -14.35 -8.07
CA GLY A 184 12.36 -15.66 -8.19
C GLY A 184 13.75 -15.80 -7.52
N LYS A 185 14.38 -16.97 -7.70
CA LYS A 185 15.60 -17.35 -6.98
C LYS A 185 16.91 -16.93 -7.67
N GLN A 186 16.90 -15.95 -8.52
CA GLN A 186 18.14 -15.50 -9.22
C GLN A 186 18.93 -14.51 -8.34
N PHE A 187 19.40 -14.97 -7.18
CA PHE A 187 19.99 -14.16 -6.11
C PHE A 187 21.24 -13.34 -6.49
N GLN A 188 21.93 -13.65 -7.58
CA GLN A 188 23.14 -12.90 -7.98
C GLN A 188 22.86 -11.66 -8.84
N THR A 189 21.65 -11.54 -9.40
CA THR A 189 21.25 -10.42 -10.25
C THR A 189 19.93 -9.78 -9.82
N SER A 190 19.32 -10.27 -8.73
CA SER A 190 18.06 -9.74 -8.20
C SER A 190 18.28 -8.41 -7.49
N PRO A 191 17.34 -7.46 -7.60
CA PRO A 191 17.40 -6.21 -6.85
C PRO A 191 17.38 -6.47 -5.34
N ARG A 192 18.04 -5.62 -4.58
CA ARG A 192 17.94 -5.59 -3.12
C ARG A 192 16.56 -5.09 -2.72
N ILE A 193 15.91 -5.78 -1.80
CA ILE A 193 14.59 -5.37 -1.32
C ILE A 193 14.76 -4.59 -0.03
N VAL A 194 14.26 -3.36 0.00
CA VAL A 194 14.34 -2.47 1.15
C VAL A 194 12.97 -2.38 1.82
N CYS A 195 12.95 -2.73 3.11
CA CYS A 195 11.75 -2.66 3.94
C CYS A 195 11.59 -1.24 4.50
N ALA A 196 10.59 -0.48 4.06
CA ALA A 196 10.32 0.85 4.57
C ALA A 196 9.12 0.82 5.54
N GLN A 197 9.34 1.30 6.77
CA GLN A 197 8.33 1.38 7.82
C GLN A 197 8.37 2.73 8.54
N PRO A 198 7.25 3.19 9.14
CA PRO A 198 7.27 4.39 9.97
C PRO A 198 8.07 4.16 11.25
N THR A 199 8.77 5.17 11.72
CA THR A 199 9.56 5.12 12.96
C THR A 199 8.69 4.72 14.16
N GLY A 200 7.46 5.24 14.22
CA GLY A 200 6.52 4.91 15.29
C GLY A 200 5.89 3.50 15.19
N CYS A 201 6.10 2.77 14.07
CA CYS A 201 5.60 1.39 13.91
C CYS A 201 6.48 0.60 12.93
N GLY A 202 7.74 0.35 13.30
CA GLY A 202 8.75 -0.26 12.45
C GLY A 202 9.33 -1.59 12.96
N PRO A 203 8.53 -2.62 13.33
CA PRO A 203 9.06 -3.82 13.97
C PRO A 203 9.99 -4.63 13.05
N ILE A 204 9.71 -4.72 11.75
CA ILE A 204 10.53 -5.47 10.80
C ILE A 204 11.84 -4.74 10.53
N SER A 205 11.79 -3.42 10.27
CA SER A 205 12.97 -2.61 10.03
C SER A 205 13.89 -2.57 11.26
N ARG A 206 13.33 -2.48 12.47
CA ARG A 206 14.12 -2.55 13.72
C ARG A 206 14.78 -3.92 13.93
N HIS A 207 14.07 -5.01 13.58
CA HIS A 207 14.66 -6.35 13.63
C HIS A 207 15.83 -6.48 12.64
N LEU A 208 15.68 -6.00 11.40
CA LEU A 208 16.73 -5.98 10.39
C LEU A 208 17.94 -5.13 10.81
N ARG A 209 17.75 -4.13 11.65
CA ARG A 209 18.80 -3.28 12.24
C ARG A 209 19.40 -3.85 13.51
N ASN A 210 19.02 -5.07 13.92
CA ASN A 210 19.40 -5.72 15.17
C ASN A 210 18.99 -4.96 16.46
N GLU A 211 17.96 -4.11 16.39
CA GLU A 211 17.38 -3.42 17.54
C GLU A 211 16.35 -4.31 18.27
N LEU A 212 15.80 -5.32 17.60
CA LEU A 212 14.85 -6.31 18.12
C LEU A 212 15.28 -7.72 17.76
N SER A 213 15.12 -8.65 18.70
CA SER A 213 15.38 -10.09 18.47
C SER A 213 14.33 -10.76 17.56
N ILE A 214 13.10 -10.25 17.57
CA ILE A 214 11.99 -10.67 16.71
C ILE A 214 11.29 -9.42 16.16
N PRO A 215 10.63 -9.48 14.99
CA PRO A 215 9.94 -8.33 14.40
C PRO A 215 8.59 -8.06 15.08
N ARG A 216 8.62 -7.67 16.34
CA ARG A 216 7.42 -7.39 17.17
C ARG A 216 7.69 -6.24 18.11
N ILE A 217 6.69 -5.36 18.28
CA ILE A 217 6.65 -4.28 19.28
C ILE A 217 5.32 -4.33 20.04
N SER A 218 5.22 -3.63 21.14
CA SER A 218 3.99 -3.63 21.96
C SER A 218 2.88 -2.77 21.36
N THR A 219 3.23 -1.60 20.86
CA THR A 219 2.27 -0.58 20.36
C THR A 219 2.86 0.15 19.16
N CYS A 220 1.99 0.72 18.31
CA CYS A 220 2.38 1.65 17.26
C CYS A 220 2.02 3.07 17.66
N ASP A 221 2.95 3.99 17.39
CA ASP A 221 2.79 5.44 17.54
C ASP A 221 3.11 6.11 16.20
N SER A 222 2.21 5.99 15.25
CA SER A 222 2.31 6.58 13.91
C SER A 222 0.91 6.83 13.37
N MET A 223 0.78 7.80 12.49
CA MET A 223 -0.46 8.13 11.79
C MET A 223 -0.55 7.54 10.38
N ILE A 224 0.48 6.82 9.91
CA ILE A 224 0.52 6.24 8.58
C ILE A 224 -0.39 5.00 8.51
N SER A 225 -1.64 5.24 8.13
CA SER A 225 -2.67 4.20 8.01
C SER A 225 -2.24 3.08 7.05
N GLY A 226 -2.52 1.83 7.41
CA GLY A 226 -2.17 0.66 6.60
C GLY A 226 -0.82 0.02 6.95
N LEU A 227 0.05 0.72 7.71
CA LEU A 227 1.34 0.19 8.18
C LEU A 227 1.36 -0.07 9.69
N LEU A 228 0.26 0.18 10.41
CA LEU A 228 0.16 0.10 11.88
C LEU A 228 -0.06 -1.36 12.34
N LEU A 229 0.95 -2.19 12.24
CA LEU A 229 0.93 -3.60 12.65
C LEU A 229 2.09 -3.90 13.62
N PRO A 230 1.83 -3.85 14.94
CA PRO A 230 2.86 -4.10 15.95
C PRO A 230 3.34 -5.56 15.94
N ASN A 231 2.47 -6.49 15.53
CA ASN A 231 2.76 -7.90 15.32
C ASN A 231 2.48 -8.28 13.85
N PRO A 232 3.42 -8.00 12.92
CA PRO A 232 3.21 -8.30 11.51
C PRO A 232 3.14 -9.82 11.28
N PRO A 233 2.05 -10.34 10.67
CA PRO A 233 1.86 -11.78 10.50
C PRO A 233 2.94 -12.45 9.65
N ASP A 234 3.44 -11.77 8.62
CA ASP A 234 4.53 -12.27 7.78
C ASP A 234 5.88 -11.57 8.12
N GLY A 235 6.01 -11.01 9.32
CA GLY A 235 7.16 -10.15 9.67
C GLY A 235 8.50 -10.88 9.65
N GLN A 236 8.56 -12.07 10.21
CA GLN A 236 9.77 -12.91 10.21
C GLN A 236 10.14 -13.32 8.78
N LEU A 237 9.15 -13.77 8.01
CA LEU A 237 9.34 -14.17 6.61
C LEU A 237 9.82 -12.98 5.74
N ALA A 238 9.28 -11.79 5.97
CA ALA A 238 9.71 -10.57 5.29
C ALA A 238 11.17 -10.21 5.61
N ALA A 239 11.56 -10.29 6.87
CA ALA A 239 12.94 -10.04 7.27
C ALA A 239 13.92 -11.02 6.62
N GLU A 240 13.55 -12.30 6.55
CA GLU A 240 14.35 -13.33 5.87
C GLU A 240 14.53 -13.04 4.37
N GLU A 241 13.45 -12.62 3.68
CA GLU A 241 13.54 -12.27 2.25
C GLU A 241 14.41 -11.02 2.02
N VAL A 242 14.33 -10.01 2.90
CA VAL A 242 15.22 -8.84 2.84
C VAL A 242 16.67 -9.25 2.96
N VAL A 243 17.01 -10.05 3.97
CA VAL A 243 18.40 -10.54 4.18
C VAL A 243 18.91 -11.36 2.98
N LYS A 244 18.09 -12.24 2.41
CA LYS A 244 18.45 -13.04 1.23
C LYS A 244 18.82 -12.19 0.02
N THR A 245 18.19 -11.02 -0.15
CA THR A 245 18.50 -10.10 -1.25
C THR A 245 19.67 -9.14 -0.94
N GLY A 246 20.22 -9.17 0.27
CA GLY A 246 21.21 -8.21 0.73
C GLY A 246 20.64 -6.81 0.95
N GLY A 247 19.33 -6.72 1.19
CA GLY A 247 18.64 -5.48 1.51
C GLY A 247 18.68 -5.12 3.00
N TRP A 248 17.90 -4.14 3.39
CA TRP A 248 17.87 -3.60 4.76
C TRP A 248 16.53 -3.02 5.15
N GLY A 249 16.43 -2.54 6.39
CA GLY A 249 15.24 -1.88 6.94
C GLY A 249 15.46 -0.38 7.12
N CYS A 250 14.54 0.43 6.59
CA CYS A 250 14.47 1.87 6.77
C CYS A 250 13.34 2.25 7.73
N LEU A 251 13.59 3.28 8.55
CA LEU A 251 12.60 3.92 9.41
C LEU A 251 12.41 5.37 8.93
N VAL A 252 11.17 5.79 8.76
CA VAL A 252 10.80 7.11 8.22
C VAL A 252 9.83 7.79 9.18
N GLU A 253 10.04 9.06 9.46
CA GLU A 253 9.11 9.87 10.25
C GLU A 253 7.81 10.14 9.47
N ASP A 254 6.69 10.26 10.18
CA ASP A 254 5.38 10.48 9.58
C ASP A 254 5.36 11.80 8.77
N GLU A 255 6.01 12.84 9.28
CA GLU A 255 6.14 14.15 8.65
C GLU A 255 6.87 14.07 7.29
N ASP A 256 7.92 13.27 7.20
CA ASP A 256 8.66 13.07 5.95
C ASP A 256 7.83 12.32 4.92
N ALA A 257 7.02 11.36 5.36
CA ALA A 257 6.09 10.66 4.48
C ALA A 257 5.00 11.61 3.94
N TYR A 258 4.47 12.52 4.77
CA TYR A 258 3.49 13.51 4.36
C TYR A 258 4.10 14.56 3.43
N ALA A 259 5.29 15.08 3.74
CA ALA A 259 6.01 16.01 2.86
C ALA A 259 6.27 15.39 1.48
N MET A 260 6.67 14.13 1.45
CA MET A 260 6.91 13.39 0.20
C MET A 260 5.61 13.16 -0.58
N GLN A 261 4.48 12.89 0.08
CA GLN A 261 3.18 12.81 -0.57
C GLN A 261 2.84 14.11 -1.31
N ASP A 262 3.07 15.25 -0.66
CA ASP A 262 2.81 16.58 -1.22
C ASP A 262 3.77 16.88 -2.39
N LEU A 263 5.05 16.55 -2.26
CA LEU A 263 6.05 16.71 -3.33
C LEU A 263 5.69 15.85 -4.55
N LEU A 264 5.30 14.59 -4.35
CA LEU A 264 4.89 13.69 -5.42
C LEU A 264 3.67 14.23 -6.17
N ALA A 265 2.67 14.75 -5.44
CA ALA A 265 1.50 15.35 -6.03
C ALA A 265 1.84 16.62 -6.83
N ARG A 266 2.66 17.53 -6.28
CA ARG A 266 3.00 18.81 -6.91
C ARG A 266 3.97 18.68 -8.08
N HIS A 267 4.94 17.77 -8.01
CA HIS A 267 5.97 17.62 -9.04
C HIS A 267 5.62 16.65 -10.15
N GLU A 268 4.88 15.58 -9.83
CA GLU A 268 4.57 14.51 -10.79
C GLU A 268 3.06 14.38 -11.09
N GLY A 269 2.20 15.13 -10.38
CA GLY A 269 0.75 14.99 -10.53
C GLY A 269 0.23 13.64 -10.00
N ILE A 270 0.98 12.96 -9.16
CA ILE A 270 0.67 11.63 -8.64
C ILE A 270 0.28 11.75 -7.17
N PHE A 271 -0.98 11.44 -6.85
CA PHE A 271 -1.49 11.48 -5.49
C PHE A 271 -1.71 10.07 -4.96
N VAL A 272 -0.87 9.68 -3.98
CA VAL A 272 -0.88 8.34 -3.35
C VAL A 272 -1.13 8.44 -1.85
N GLU A 273 -1.45 7.30 -1.21
CA GLU A 273 -1.51 7.23 0.26
C GLU A 273 -0.16 7.57 0.91
N PRO A 274 -0.15 8.15 2.14
CA PRO A 274 1.09 8.42 2.85
C PRO A 274 1.99 7.19 3.01
N ALA A 275 1.39 6.00 3.17
CA ALA A 275 2.11 4.72 3.21
C ALA A 275 2.96 4.48 1.95
N SER A 276 2.47 4.88 0.77
CA SER A 276 3.22 4.76 -0.49
C SER A 276 4.37 5.78 -0.57
N ALA A 277 4.11 7.02 -0.16
CA ALA A 277 5.09 8.10 -0.15
C ALA A 277 6.24 7.82 0.84
N LEU A 278 5.95 7.15 1.96
CA LEU A 278 6.94 6.74 2.94
C LEU A 278 8.10 5.95 2.32
N ALA A 279 7.82 5.02 1.41
CA ALA A 279 8.88 4.25 0.75
C ALA A 279 9.77 5.11 -0.17
N LEU A 280 9.20 6.16 -0.77
CA LEU A 280 9.95 7.13 -1.55
C LEU A 280 10.82 8.00 -0.64
N SER A 281 10.33 8.42 0.54
CA SER A 281 11.15 9.14 1.53
C SER A 281 12.35 8.29 1.99
N ALA A 282 12.13 6.99 2.25
CA ALA A 282 13.21 6.05 2.60
C ALA A 282 14.30 6.00 1.50
N MET A 283 13.90 5.94 0.23
CA MET A 283 14.82 5.92 -0.90
C MET A 283 15.64 7.22 -1.01
N ILE A 284 14.99 8.38 -0.82
CA ILE A 284 15.69 9.67 -0.86
C ILE A 284 16.69 9.80 0.29
N GLU A 285 16.32 9.32 1.49
CA GLU A 285 17.24 9.35 2.63
C GLU A 285 18.43 8.41 2.42
N ASP A 286 18.23 7.22 1.86
CA ASP A 286 19.31 6.30 1.51
C ASP A 286 20.25 6.85 0.44
N PHE A 287 19.76 7.67 -0.48
CA PHE A 287 20.60 8.39 -1.41
C PHE A 287 21.42 9.48 -0.70
N ARG A 288 20.81 10.25 0.21
CA ARG A 288 21.50 11.31 0.97
C ARG A 288 22.61 10.79 1.86
N ASN A 289 22.38 9.63 2.48
CA ASN A 289 23.35 9.01 3.39
C ASN A 289 24.36 8.10 2.69
N GLY A 290 24.27 7.93 1.34
CA GLY A 290 25.19 7.14 0.53
C GLY A 290 24.96 5.64 0.55
N SER A 291 23.82 5.15 1.06
CA SER A 291 23.43 3.73 1.00
C SER A 291 23.14 3.28 -0.43
N ILE A 292 22.63 4.21 -1.26
CA ILE A 292 22.54 4.08 -2.71
C ILE A 292 23.23 5.28 -3.39
N SER A 293 23.63 5.12 -4.65
CA SER A 293 24.42 6.10 -5.41
C SER A 293 23.79 6.45 -6.75
N GLU A 294 24.39 7.39 -7.46
CA GLU A 294 23.96 7.80 -8.81
C GLU A 294 24.06 6.65 -9.84
N SER A 295 24.86 5.62 -9.59
CA SER A 295 24.96 4.44 -10.46
C SER A 295 23.84 3.43 -10.24
N ASP A 296 23.04 3.58 -9.17
CA ASP A 296 21.93 2.71 -8.86
C ASP A 296 20.67 3.08 -9.63
N ASN A 297 19.82 2.09 -9.86
CA ASN A 297 18.49 2.26 -10.47
C ASN A 297 17.41 1.81 -9.46
N PRO A 298 17.08 2.66 -8.47
CA PRO A 298 16.09 2.33 -7.47
C PRO A 298 14.66 2.44 -8.00
N LEU A 299 13.78 1.58 -7.48
CA LEU A 299 12.36 1.60 -7.74
C LEU A 299 11.58 1.67 -6.42
N VAL A 300 10.54 2.48 -6.38
CA VAL A 300 9.58 2.51 -5.27
C VAL A 300 8.26 1.87 -5.68
N VAL A 301 7.59 1.15 -4.76
CA VAL A 301 6.25 0.61 -5.00
C VAL A 301 5.20 1.56 -4.44
N LEU A 302 4.45 2.23 -5.33
CA LEU A 302 3.34 3.12 -4.97
C LEU A 302 2.05 2.29 -4.80
N THR A 303 1.76 1.89 -3.59
CA THR A 303 0.84 0.80 -3.24
C THR A 303 -0.63 1.15 -3.31
N GLY A 304 -1.01 2.41 -3.05
CA GLY A 304 -2.42 2.81 -2.96
C GLY A 304 -2.65 4.27 -3.33
N SER A 305 -3.83 4.56 -3.87
CA SER A 305 -4.28 5.89 -4.27
C SER A 305 -4.55 6.79 -3.06
N GLY A 306 -4.08 8.02 -3.08
CA GLY A 306 -4.33 9.04 -2.07
C GLY A 306 -5.80 9.43 -1.94
N LEU A 307 -6.59 9.23 -2.99
CA LEU A 307 -8.04 9.47 -2.96
C LEU A 307 -8.79 8.58 -1.96
N LYS A 308 -8.14 7.55 -1.44
CA LYS A 308 -8.69 6.65 -0.42
C LYS A 308 -8.39 7.09 1.02
N ASP A 309 -7.52 8.06 1.22
CA ASP A 309 -7.19 8.65 2.53
C ASP A 309 -7.06 10.18 2.43
N LEU A 310 -8.20 10.86 2.52
CA LEU A 310 -8.30 12.31 2.40
C LEU A 310 -8.33 13.04 3.76
N ARG A 311 -8.00 12.36 4.87
CA ARG A 311 -8.11 12.93 6.23
C ARG A 311 -7.29 14.20 6.43
N ARG A 312 -6.12 14.30 5.81
CA ARG A 312 -5.26 15.50 5.84
C ARG A 312 -5.90 16.71 5.15
N PHE A 313 -6.88 16.47 4.28
CA PHE A 313 -7.55 17.48 3.45
C PHE A 313 -9.02 17.66 3.85
N ALA A 314 -9.36 17.34 5.10
CA ALA A 314 -10.74 17.40 5.60
C ALA A 314 -11.29 18.86 5.71
N HIS A 315 -10.39 19.84 5.77
CA HIS A 315 -10.73 21.27 5.90
C HIS A 315 -10.19 22.06 4.70
N PRO A 316 -10.82 21.97 3.51
CA PRO A 316 -10.36 22.65 2.31
C PRO A 316 -10.52 24.16 2.34
N GLU A 317 -11.28 24.71 3.30
CA GLU A 317 -11.64 26.13 3.42
C GLU A 317 -10.40 27.05 3.52
N SER A 318 -9.31 26.54 4.07
CA SER A 318 -8.03 27.26 4.15
C SER A 318 -7.26 27.31 2.82
N SER A 319 -7.72 26.56 1.81
CA SER A 319 -6.99 26.34 0.54
C SER A 319 -7.63 27.06 -0.64
N TYR A 320 -8.70 27.85 -0.44
CA TYR A 320 -9.33 28.61 -1.51
C TYR A 320 -9.52 30.08 -1.14
N THR A 321 -9.58 30.92 -2.15
CA THR A 321 -9.87 32.34 -2.02
C THR A 321 -11.26 32.63 -2.55
N GLU A 322 -12.14 33.20 -1.72
CA GLU A 322 -13.45 33.66 -2.17
C GLU A 322 -13.30 34.91 -3.06
N VAL A 323 -14.03 34.93 -4.17
CA VAL A 323 -14.01 36.00 -5.14
C VAL A 323 -15.41 36.56 -5.33
N ALA A 324 -15.62 37.84 -5.04
CA ALA A 324 -16.95 38.45 -5.05
C ALA A 324 -17.39 38.85 -6.47
N SER A 325 -16.47 39.10 -7.41
CA SER A 325 -16.79 39.53 -8.77
C SER A 325 -15.77 39.03 -9.81
N LEU A 326 -16.15 39.08 -11.09
CA LEU A 326 -15.24 38.78 -12.19
C LEU A 326 -14.08 39.78 -12.29
N SER A 327 -14.26 41.03 -11.85
CA SER A 327 -13.20 42.05 -11.78
C SER A 327 -12.16 41.66 -10.73
N ASP A 328 -12.59 41.16 -9.57
CA ASP A 328 -11.68 40.69 -8.51
C ASP A 328 -10.91 39.44 -8.97
N LEU A 329 -11.60 38.50 -9.64
CA LEU A 329 -10.94 37.33 -10.23
C LEU A 329 -9.84 37.76 -11.22
N LYS A 330 -10.14 38.71 -12.11
CA LYS A 330 -9.15 39.23 -13.08
C LYS A 330 -7.97 39.84 -12.37
N PHE A 331 -8.18 40.68 -11.36
CA PHE A 331 -7.11 41.27 -10.57
C PHE A 331 -6.22 40.23 -9.89
N LEU A 332 -6.84 39.21 -9.27
CA LEU A 332 -6.10 38.12 -8.62
C LEU A 332 -5.30 37.28 -9.61
N LEU A 333 -5.86 36.96 -10.79
CA LEU A 333 -5.14 36.27 -11.85
C LEU A 333 -3.93 37.08 -12.36
N ASP A 334 -4.14 38.35 -12.64
CA ASP A 334 -3.06 39.26 -13.10
C ASP A 334 -1.94 39.34 -12.04
N SER A 335 -2.29 39.48 -10.76
CA SER A 335 -1.33 39.55 -9.66
C SER A 335 -0.55 38.25 -9.48
N THR A 336 -1.23 37.11 -9.56
CA THR A 336 -0.61 35.77 -9.36
C THR A 336 0.32 35.40 -10.52
N LEU A 337 -0.11 35.66 -11.75
CA LEU A 337 0.68 35.33 -12.96
C LEU A 337 1.90 36.24 -13.12
N ASN A 338 1.80 37.53 -12.76
CA ASN A 338 2.87 38.52 -12.90
C ASN A 338 3.87 38.51 -11.73
N SER A 339 3.50 37.99 -10.57
CA SER A 339 4.40 37.89 -9.40
C SER A 339 5.47 36.80 -9.53
N GLY A 340 5.44 35.99 -10.59
CA GLY A 340 6.39 34.87 -10.79
C GLY A 340 6.34 33.80 -9.67
N SER A 341 5.46 33.97 -8.69
CA SER A 341 5.21 33.01 -7.62
C SER A 341 4.24 31.97 -8.15
N GLY A 342 4.75 30.99 -8.88
CA GLY A 342 3.98 29.78 -9.17
C GLY A 342 3.49 29.16 -7.86
N ILE A 343 2.20 28.93 -7.78
CA ILE A 343 1.43 28.22 -6.74
C ILE A 343 1.88 28.54 -5.29
N PRO A 344 1.00 29.07 -4.42
CA PRO A 344 1.34 29.32 -3.02
C PRO A 344 1.99 28.06 -2.40
N GLN A 345 3.20 28.20 -1.88
CA GLN A 345 3.84 27.21 -1.03
C GLN A 345 3.21 27.37 0.37
N ASN A 346 2.07 26.74 0.62
CA ASN A 346 1.54 26.52 1.94
C ASN A 346 1.55 25.02 2.24
#